data_202fd95c79f05f2fb82ab094f8af0bc3
#
_entry.id   202fd95c79f05f2fb82ab094f8af0bc3
#
_cell.length_a   1.000
_cell.length_b   1.000
_cell.length_c   1.000
_cell.angle_alpha   90.00
_cell.angle_beta   90.00
_cell.angle_gamma   90.00
#
_symmetry.space_group_name_H-M   'P 1'
#
loop_
_entity.id
_entity.type
_entity.pdbx_description
1 polymer ?
#
loop_
_entity_poly.entity_id
_entity_poly.type
_entity_poly.pdbx_seq_one_letter_code
_entity_poly.pdbx_strand_id
1 'polypeptide(L)'
;MSAAALAMASVTGCSSQNGGETTAKVENAGGSKDGASADGVKEITMWYQENKTMIPAFDQRVEDFNKKYEGKYHLTIEYIPRGSSYAYEDKVNSAAAAGILPDLLSLDGPNVSNYAANGIIVPITSYVSEDSKNDMLPSTVLQNTYKNDMYAVSFNEAVSLFYYNKDVFEEHGFRIPEEIDDAYTLDEVYEMAKEVSTPEMVGIKIIMDKGEGMIYGLSPLFDSAGAPLVSEDGSKADGYINSEKSVETAAKLQKFFDEKLANIDPTPTEFQDQKAAMWIAGNTNQMVQFEQFPDLHWGATYLPKTGDHVVSNCGSWTLGISKDCKAPDAAYVALEFMTNSESTRLYGEVGGYPPARKSAYENNKQSREPIQRRPEPTRKASYP
;
A
#
# COMPACT_ATOMS: atom_id res chain seq x y z
N MET A 1 50.92 27.58 25.10
CA MET A 1 51.75 26.69 25.90
C MET A 1 50.86 25.81 26.74
N SER A 2 50.88 24.59 26.54
CA SER A 2 50.84 23.33 27.25
C SER A 2 49.98 22.32 26.52
N ALA A 3 50.70 21.37 25.95
CA ALA A 3 50.21 20.10 25.42
C ALA A 3 49.91 19.16 26.60
N ALA A 4 48.84 18.37 26.50
CA ALA A 4 48.63 17.22 27.38
C ALA A 4 48.28 16.01 26.52
N ALA A 5 49.04 14.95 26.70
CA ALA A 5 49.11 13.74 25.91
C ALA A 5 48.00 12.74 26.23
N LEU A 6 47.60 11.99 25.21
CA LEU A 6 46.76 10.77 25.28
C LEU A 6 47.56 9.65 25.98
N ALA A 7 46.88 8.95 26.90
CA ALA A 7 47.35 7.68 27.43
C ALA A 7 46.33 6.59 27.01
N MET A 8 46.83 5.62 26.21
CA MET A 8 46.16 4.33 25.94
C MET A 8 46.28 3.44 27.16
N ALA A 9 45.23 2.84 27.60
CA ALA A 9 45.22 1.71 28.53
C ALA A 9 44.63 0.49 27.88
N SER A 10 45.44 -0.47 27.55
CA SER A 10 45.12 -1.84 27.21
C SER A 10 44.83 -2.63 28.49
N VAL A 11 43.70 -3.28 28.56
CA VAL A 11 43.40 -4.28 29.60
C VAL A 11 43.18 -5.62 28.93
N THR A 12 44.17 -6.48 29.09
CA THR A 12 44.07 -7.94 28.94
C THR A 12 43.59 -8.54 30.26
N GLY A 13 42.65 -9.47 30.23
CA GLY A 13 42.20 -10.22 31.39
C GLY A 13 41.48 -11.48 30.98
N CYS A 14 42.05 -12.63 31.29
CA CYS A 14 41.67 -14.00 30.94
C CYS A 14 40.49 -14.57 31.74
N SER A 15 39.75 -15.43 31.02
CA SER A 15 39.24 -16.77 31.35
C SER A 15 38.35 -17.02 32.58
N SER A 16 37.11 -17.59 32.35
CA SER A 16 36.81 -19.01 32.62
C SER A 16 35.38 -19.39 32.20
N GLN A 17 35.29 -20.37 31.36
CA GLN A 17 34.39 -21.52 31.18
C GLN A 17 33.02 -21.53 31.94
N ASN A 18 31.88 -21.60 31.23
CA ASN A 18 31.17 -22.87 30.93
C ASN A 18 29.84 -22.62 30.19
N GLY A 19 29.63 -23.30 29.08
CA GLY A 19 28.51 -24.19 28.83
C GLY A 19 27.39 -23.64 27.95
N GLY A 20 27.30 -24.09 26.70
CA GLY A 20 26.07 -24.13 25.94
C GLY A 20 26.14 -23.48 24.56
N GLU A 21 26.96 -24.05 23.67
CA GLU A 21 26.84 -23.79 22.22
C GLU A 21 25.52 -24.35 21.68
N THR A 22 24.67 -23.44 21.18
CA THR A 22 23.73 -23.78 20.11
C THR A 22 24.12 -22.93 18.92
N THR A 23 25.03 -23.43 18.12
CA THR A 23 25.38 -22.87 16.80
C THR A 23 24.21 -23.10 15.86
N ALA A 24 23.40 -22.06 15.62
CA ALA A 24 22.56 -21.99 14.45
C ALA A 24 23.50 -21.82 13.24
N LYS A 25 23.66 -22.87 12.46
CA LYS A 25 24.27 -22.83 11.15
C LYS A 25 23.45 -21.88 10.28
N VAL A 26 24.01 -20.72 9.97
CA VAL A 26 23.58 -19.92 8.84
C VAL A 26 24.05 -20.70 7.60
N GLU A 27 23.14 -21.41 6.97
CA GLU A 27 23.37 -21.93 5.62
C GLU A 27 23.41 -20.76 4.66
N ASN A 28 24.58 -20.53 4.13
CA ASN A 28 24.89 -19.57 3.12
C ASN A 28 24.26 -20.06 1.79
N ALA A 29 23.03 -19.66 1.50
CA ALA A 29 22.44 -19.83 0.17
C ALA A 29 22.94 -18.70 -0.73
N GLY A 30 24.22 -18.71 -1.00
CA GLY A 30 24.85 -17.88 -2.02
C GLY A 30 25.15 -18.76 -3.23
N GLY A 31 24.46 -18.50 -4.31
CA GLY A 31 24.75 -19.16 -5.58
C GLY A 31 23.73 -18.76 -6.63
N SER A 32 23.91 -17.58 -7.23
CA SER A 32 23.33 -17.29 -8.54
C SER A 32 23.80 -18.36 -9.53
N LYS A 33 22.97 -19.37 -9.77
CA LYS A 33 23.16 -20.25 -10.90
C LYS A 33 22.60 -19.55 -12.13
N ASP A 34 23.36 -19.55 -13.22
CA ASP A 34 22.90 -19.17 -14.55
C ASP A 34 21.50 -19.76 -14.80
N GLY A 35 20.54 -18.89 -15.15
CA GLY A 35 19.10 -19.17 -15.15
C GLY A 35 18.59 -20.13 -16.24
N ALA A 36 19.24 -21.27 -16.43
CA ALA A 36 18.70 -22.37 -17.20
C ALA A 36 18.85 -23.67 -16.38
N SER A 37 17.73 -24.33 -16.10
CA SER A 37 17.74 -25.70 -15.60
C SER A 37 18.30 -26.64 -16.68
N ALA A 38 18.75 -27.84 -16.29
CA ALA A 38 19.29 -28.87 -17.20
C ALA A 38 18.31 -29.26 -18.34
N ASP A 39 17.02 -28.90 -18.22
CA ASP A 39 15.94 -29.22 -19.17
C ASP A 39 15.53 -28.02 -20.06
N GLY A 40 16.24 -26.89 -20.05
CA GLY A 40 15.92 -25.72 -20.88
C GLY A 40 14.76 -24.85 -20.32
N VAL A 41 14.24 -25.15 -19.13
CA VAL A 41 13.22 -24.33 -18.45
C VAL A 41 13.89 -23.08 -17.89
N LYS A 42 13.29 -21.90 -18.13
CA LYS A 42 13.78 -20.65 -17.55
C LYS A 42 13.17 -20.46 -16.16
N GLU A 43 14.03 -20.42 -15.15
CA GLU A 43 13.65 -20.09 -13.79
C GLU A 43 13.46 -18.57 -13.64
N ILE A 44 12.39 -18.16 -13.00
CA ILE A 44 12.04 -16.76 -12.70
C ILE A 44 11.83 -16.66 -11.22
N THR A 45 12.50 -15.70 -10.59
CA THR A 45 12.42 -15.44 -9.16
C THR A 45 11.69 -14.12 -8.88
N MET A 46 10.84 -14.11 -7.87
CA MET A 46 10.08 -12.93 -7.49
C MET A 46 10.17 -12.69 -5.98
N TRP A 47 10.45 -11.46 -5.59
CA TRP A 47 10.25 -11.01 -4.22
C TRP A 47 8.94 -10.25 -4.08
N TYR A 48 8.17 -10.65 -3.08
CA TYR A 48 6.91 -10.01 -2.75
C TYR A 48 6.95 -9.52 -1.30
N GLN A 49 6.61 -8.25 -1.11
CA GLN A 49 6.40 -7.68 0.22
C GLN A 49 5.24 -8.40 0.90
N GLU A 50 5.50 -9.05 2.02
CA GLU A 50 4.53 -9.91 2.70
C GLU A 50 3.25 -9.15 3.05
N ASN A 51 2.14 -9.62 2.51
CA ASN A 51 0.80 -9.30 2.97
C ASN A 51 0.07 -10.63 3.18
N LYS A 52 -0.12 -11.03 4.43
CA LYS A 52 -0.66 -12.36 4.79
C LYS A 52 -2.02 -12.64 4.18
N THR A 53 -2.86 -11.62 4.02
CA THR A 53 -4.18 -11.75 3.36
C THR A 53 -4.03 -12.12 1.89
N MET A 54 -2.97 -11.64 1.23
CA MET A 54 -2.77 -11.81 -0.22
C MET A 54 -2.00 -13.07 -0.58
N ILE A 55 -1.25 -13.68 0.35
CA ILE A 55 -0.42 -14.87 0.09
C ILE A 55 -1.19 -15.97 -0.65
N PRO A 56 -2.40 -16.39 -0.21
CA PRO A 56 -3.12 -17.48 -0.89
C PRO A 56 -3.44 -17.17 -2.36
N ALA A 57 -3.75 -15.90 -2.68
CA ALA A 57 -4.04 -15.50 -4.04
C ALA A 57 -2.79 -15.48 -4.92
N PHE A 58 -1.66 -15.04 -4.37
CA PHE A 58 -0.37 -15.07 -5.08
C PHE A 58 0.10 -16.51 -5.30
N ASP A 59 0.02 -17.39 -4.29
CA ASP A 59 0.35 -18.81 -4.42
C ASP A 59 -0.47 -19.49 -5.51
N GLN A 60 -1.78 -19.25 -5.54
CA GLN A 60 -2.66 -19.76 -6.59
C GLN A 60 -2.20 -19.30 -7.98
N ARG A 61 -1.86 -18.02 -8.15
CA ARG A 61 -1.42 -17.48 -9.45
C ARG A 61 -0.05 -18.02 -9.87
N VAL A 62 0.86 -18.24 -8.92
CA VAL A 62 2.16 -18.89 -9.19
C VAL A 62 1.95 -20.34 -9.66
N GLU A 63 1.06 -21.09 -8.99
CA GLU A 63 0.72 -22.46 -9.40
C GLU A 63 0.09 -22.47 -10.80
N ASP A 64 -0.88 -21.60 -11.08
CA ASP A 64 -1.52 -21.47 -12.39
C ASP A 64 -0.51 -21.11 -13.49
N PHE A 65 0.43 -20.20 -13.19
CA PHE A 65 1.52 -19.83 -14.12
C PHE A 65 2.38 -21.04 -14.43
N ASN A 66 2.86 -21.73 -13.41
CA ASN A 66 3.77 -22.89 -13.56
C ASN A 66 3.10 -24.02 -14.33
N LYS A 67 1.80 -24.24 -14.10
CA LYS A 67 1.01 -25.21 -14.88
C LYS A 67 0.83 -24.78 -16.33
N LYS A 68 0.51 -23.50 -16.57
CA LYS A 68 0.28 -22.97 -17.93
C LYS A 68 1.54 -23.01 -18.81
N TYR A 69 2.69 -22.78 -18.18
CA TYR A 69 3.97 -22.67 -18.87
C TYR A 69 4.92 -23.82 -18.55
N GLU A 70 4.38 -24.98 -18.12
CA GLU A 70 5.15 -26.18 -17.84
C GLU A 70 6.14 -26.52 -18.96
N GLY A 71 7.36 -26.84 -18.59
CA GLY A 71 8.45 -27.14 -19.53
C GLY A 71 9.08 -25.92 -20.23
N LYS A 72 8.58 -24.70 -20.00
CA LYS A 72 9.09 -23.47 -20.60
C LYS A 72 9.56 -22.45 -19.57
N TYR A 73 8.72 -22.15 -18.58
CA TYR A 73 9.00 -21.19 -17.52
C TYR A 73 8.58 -21.77 -16.17
N HIS A 74 9.31 -21.41 -15.12
CA HIS A 74 8.98 -21.74 -13.74
C HIS A 74 9.16 -20.50 -12.88
N LEU A 75 8.11 -20.07 -12.18
CA LEU A 75 8.11 -18.92 -11.28
C LEU A 75 8.17 -19.39 -9.84
N THR A 76 9.07 -18.79 -9.06
CA THR A 76 9.14 -18.94 -7.61
C THR A 76 8.96 -17.58 -6.95
N ILE A 77 8.26 -17.55 -5.81
CA ILE A 77 8.02 -16.35 -5.03
C ILE A 77 8.61 -16.49 -3.63
N GLU A 78 9.27 -15.44 -3.15
CA GLU A 78 9.73 -15.30 -1.77
C GLU A 78 8.96 -14.16 -1.10
N TYR A 79 8.29 -14.46 0.01
CA TYR A 79 7.56 -13.49 0.82
C TYR A 79 8.49 -12.89 1.86
N ILE A 80 8.62 -11.55 1.85
CA ILE A 80 9.54 -10.83 2.70
C ILE A 80 8.76 -9.87 3.59
N PRO A 81 8.82 -10.03 4.93
CA PRO A 81 8.17 -9.12 5.85
C PRO A 81 8.64 -7.68 5.65
N ARG A 82 7.72 -6.74 5.51
CA ARG A 82 8.02 -5.31 5.47
C ARG A 82 8.25 -4.76 6.88
N GLY A 83 7.45 -5.23 7.84
CA GLY A 83 7.46 -4.71 9.20
C GLY A 83 7.09 -3.23 9.27
N SER A 84 7.30 -2.62 10.43
CA SER A 84 7.07 -1.18 10.65
C SER A 84 8.26 -0.30 10.24
N SER A 85 9.39 -0.90 9.83
CA SER A 85 10.66 -0.23 9.56
C SER A 85 11.13 -0.30 8.11
N TYR A 86 10.22 -0.60 7.17
CA TYR A 86 10.56 -0.71 5.74
C TYR A 86 11.65 -1.75 5.44
N ALA A 87 11.69 -2.86 6.18
CA ALA A 87 12.73 -3.88 6.04
C ALA A 87 12.76 -4.52 4.64
N TYR A 88 11.62 -4.52 3.93
CA TYR A 88 11.56 -4.97 2.54
C TYR A 88 12.37 -4.05 1.63
N GLU A 89 12.17 -2.75 1.73
CA GLU A 89 12.87 -1.73 0.96
C GLU A 89 14.37 -1.73 1.26
N ASP A 90 14.76 -1.91 2.53
CA ASP A 90 16.17 -2.05 2.94
C ASP A 90 16.81 -3.31 2.34
N LYS A 91 16.08 -4.44 2.28
CA LYS A 91 16.55 -5.67 1.62
C LYS A 91 16.74 -5.44 0.13
N VAL A 92 15.78 -4.80 -0.55
CA VAL A 92 15.88 -4.47 -1.98
C VAL A 92 17.09 -3.58 -2.25
N ASN A 93 17.27 -2.50 -1.49
CA ASN A 93 18.40 -1.57 -1.65
C ASN A 93 19.74 -2.27 -1.42
N SER A 94 19.85 -3.12 -0.41
CA SER A 94 21.06 -3.88 -0.09
C SER A 94 21.37 -4.89 -1.20
N ALA A 95 20.39 -5.61 -1.72
CA ALA A 95 20.54 -6.55 -2.81
C ALA A 95 20.90 -5.85 -4.13
N ALA A 96 20.30 -4.67 -4.39
CA ALA A 96 20.62 -3.85 -5.55
C ALA A 96 22.10 -3.39 -5.55
N ALA A 97 22.62 -3.03 -4.39
CA ALA A 97 24.03 -2.67 -4.22
C ALA A 97 24.97 -3.88 -4.40
N ALA A 98 24.50 -5.08 -4.03
CA ALA A 98 25.26 -6.31 -4.14
C ALA A 98 25.15 -6.99 -5.54
N GLY A 99 24.22 -6.56 -6.41
CA GLY A 99 23.95 -7.16 -7.71
C GLY A 99 23.32 -8.56 -7.63
N ILE A 100 22.43 -8.77 -6.65
CA ILE A 100 21.77 -10.06 -6.36
C ILE A 100 20.23 -9.93 -6.23
N LEU A 101 19.64 -8.98 -6.94
CA LEU A 101 18.19 -8.86 -6.99
C LEU A 101 17.55 -10.08 -7.67
N PRO A 102 16.31 -10.46 -7.28
CA PRO A 102 15.50 -11.42 -8.05
C PRO A 102 15.10 -10.82 -9.40
N ASP A 103 14.48 -11.61 -10.28
CA ASP A 103 14.03 -11.14 -11.58
C ASP A 103 12.88 -10.14 -11.46
N LEU A 104 11.93 -10.39 -10.57
CA LEU A 104 10.76 -9.54 -10.31
C LEU A 104 10.75 -9.01 -8.87
N LEU A 105 10.37 -7.76 -8.74
CA LEU A 105 10.20 -7.08 -7.46
C LEU A 105 8.77 -6.56 -7.32
N SER A 106 8.12 -6.82 -6.19
CA SER A 106 6.95 -6.03 -5.81
C SER A 106 7.43 -4.69 -5.26
N LEU A 107 6.78 -3.62 -5.66
CA LEU A 107 7.15 -2.26 -5.31
C LEU A 107 5.93 -1.52 -4.78
N ASP A 108 6.14 -0.70 -3.77
CA ASP A 108 5.18 0.34 -3.43
C ASP A 108 5.23 1.40 -4.54
N GLY A 109 4.09 1.72 -5.13
CA GLY A 109 4.01 2.53 -6.33
C GLY A 109 4.73 3.88 -6.26
N PRO A 110 4.64 4.64 -5.16
CA PRO A 110 5.39 5.89 -5.00
C PRO A 110 6.91 5.73 -5.17
N ASN A 111 7.45 4.54 -4.92
CA ASN A 111 8.88 4.26 -5.05
C ASN A 111 9.34 3.93 -6.48
N VAL A 112 8.43 3.72 -7.43
CA VAL A 112 8.78 3.34 -8.82
C VAL A 112 9.73 4.34 -9.45
N SER A 113 9.41 5.63 -9.37
CA SER A 113 10.27 6.69 -9.94
C SER A 113 11.66 6.73 -9.31
N ASN A 114 11.77 6.50 -8.00
CA ASN A 114 13.04 6.44 -7.30
C ASN A 114 13.87 5.22 -7.73
N TYR A 115 13.26 4.04 -7.81
CA TYR A 115 13.95 2.83 -8.25
C TYR A 115 14.34 2.88 -9.73
N ALA A 116 13.51 3.48 -10.59
CA ALA A 116 13.85 3.74 -11.99
C ALA A 116 15.02 4.73 -12.12
N ALA A 117 15.01 5.84 -11.37
CA ALA A 117 16.06 6.85 -11.39
C ALA A 117 17.42 6.29 -10.94
N ASN A 118 17.41 5.36 -9.97
CA ASN A 118 18.61 4.70 -9.44
C ASN A 118 18.99 3.42 -10.22
N GLY A 119 18.28 3.10 -11.30
CA GLY A 119 18.55 1.94 -12.13
C GLY A 119 18.41 0.59 -11.41
N ILE A 120 17.54 0.51 -10.40
CA ILE A 120 17.24 -0.73 -9.67
C ILE A 120 16.28 -1.60 -10.49
N ILE A 121 15.34 -0.99 -11.21
CA ILE A 121 14.43 -1.60 -12.15
C ILE A 121 14.69 -1.09 -13.55
N VAL A 122 14.33 -1.89 -14.55
CA VAL A 122 14.56 -1.57 -15.97
C VAL A 122 13.27 -1.15 -16.67
N PRO A 123 13.34 -0.34 -17.75
CA PRO A 123 12.15 0.02 -18.52
C PRO A 123 11.54 -1.21 -19.20
N ILE A 124 10.21 -1.26 -19.17
CA ILE A 124 9.41 -2.34 -19.78
C ILE A 124 8.53 -1.84 -20.92
N THR A 125 8.65 -0.59 -21.35
CA THR A 125 7.81 0.06 -22.38
C THR A 125 7.71 -0.79 -23.66
N SER A 126 8.83 -1.37 -24.11
CA SER A 126 8.87 -2.18 -25.34
C SER A 126 8.14 -3.53 -25.24
N TYR A 127 7.83 -3.99 -24.03
CA TYR A 127 7.10 -5.23 -23.80
C TYR A 127 5.60 -5.01 -23.66
N VAL A 128 5.18 -3.81 -23.18
CA VAL A 128 3.77 -3.51 -22.92
C VAL A 128 3.04 -3.21 -24.22
N SER A 129 2.08 -4.06 -24.60
CA SER A 129 1.22 -3.78 -25.74
C SER A 129 0.27 -2.61 -25.49
N GLU A 130 -0.17 -1.92 -26.54
CA GLU A 130 -1.16 -0.85 -26.44
C GLU A 130 -2.47 -1.34 -25.81
N ASP A 131 -2.91 -2.57 -26.13
CA ASP A 131 -4.11 -3.16 -25.54
C ASP A 131 -3.96 -3.36 -24.04
N SER A 132 -2.80 -3.89 -23.58
CA SER A 132 -2.50 -4.05 -22.17
C SER A 132 -2.46 -2.70 -21.45
N LYS A 133 -1.83 -1.69 -22.05
CA LYS A 133 -1.75 -0.34 -21.51
C LYS A 133 -3.12 0.34 -21.43
N ASN A 134 -3.96 0.18 -22.45
CA ASN A 134 -5.31 0.73 -22.49
C ASN A 134 -6.24 0.12 -21.46
N ASP A 135 -6.00 -1.14 -21.06
CA ASP A 135 -6.74 -1.82 -20.00
C ASP A 135 -6.34 -1.38 -18.58
N MET A 136 -5.16 -0.80 -18.40
CA MET A 136 -4.70 -0.28 -17.11
C MET A 136 -5.51 0.96 -16.70
N LEU A 137 -5.61 1.19 -15.39
CA LEU A 137 -6.14 2.46 -14.87
C LEU A 137 -5.17 3.61 -15.19
N PRO A 138 -5.66 4.80 -15.57
CA PRO A 138 -4.78 5.94 -15.86
C PRO A 138 -3.85 6.32 -14.70
N SER A 139 -4.32 6.23 -13.45
CA SER A 139 -3.54 6.46 -12.22
C SER A 139 -2.34 5.53 -12.15
N THR A 140 -2.54 4.22 -12.42
CA THR A 140 -1.46 3.23 -12.36
C THR A 140 -0.47 3.38 -13.50
N VAL A 141 -0.91 3.79 -14.70
CA VAL A 141 -0.01 4.12 -15.82
C VAL A 141 0.89 5.30 -15.46
N LEU A 142 0.30 6.38 -14.90
CA LEU A 142 1.06 7.56 -14.48
C LEU A 142 2.09 7.22 -13.41
N GLN A 143 1.68 6.49 -12.36
CA GLN A 143 2.54 6.09 -11.26
C GLN A 143 3.72 5.21 -11.69
N ASN A 144 3.50 4.32 -12.68
CA ASN A 144 4.51 3.37 -13.17
C ASN A 144 5.39 3.93 -14.29
N THR A 145 5.21 5.22 -14.64
CA THR A 145 5.97 5.88 -15.71
C THR A 145 6.99 6.85 -15.13
N TYR A 146 8.24 6.73 -15.56
CA TYR A 146 9.31 7.66 -15.25
C TYR A 146 10.01 8.10 -16.54
N LYS A 147 10.12 9.41 -16.80
CA LYS A 147 10.73 10.00 -18.01
C LYS A 147 10.24 9.37 -19.32
N ASN A 148 8.94 9.19 -19.45
CA ASN A 148 8.21 8.61 -20.59
C ASN A 148 8.32 7.09 -20.77
N ASP A 149 9.06 6.37 -19.94
CA ASP A 149 9.13 4.91 -19.96
C ASP A 149 8.34 4.29 -18.81
N MET A 150 7.63 3.19 -19.08
CA MET A 150 7.03 2.37 -18.05
C MET A 150 8.09 1.45 -17.43
N TYR A 151 8.05 1.32 -16.11
CA TYR A 151 8.99 0.50 -15.33
C TYR A 151 8.31 -0.61 -14.53
N ALA A 152 7.01 -0.52 -14.36
CA ALA A 152 6.25 -1.49 -13.58
C ALA A 152 4.82 -1.61 -14.10
N VAL A 153 4.10 -2.65 -13.66
CA VAL A 153 2.66 -2.84 -13.87
C VAL A 153 2.00 -3.10 -12.53
N SER A 154 0.94 -2.36 -12.24
CA SER A 154 0.20 -2.51 -10.99
C SER A 154 -0.68 -3.76 -10.99
N PHE A 155 -0.75 -4.43 -9.83
CA PHE A 155 -1.65 -5.55 -9.63
C PHE A 155 -2.88 -5.20 -8.78
N ASN A 156 -2.90 -4.04 -8.15
CA ASN A 156 -4.06 -3.46 -7.48
C ASN A 156 -4.00 -1.93 -7.55
N GLU A 157 -5.07 -1.29 -7.13
CA GLU A 157 -5.08 0.13 -6.81
C GLU A 157 -5.45 0.30 -5.33
N ALA A 158 -5.12 1.41 -4.71
CA ALA A 158 -5.56 1.76 -3.38
C ALA A 158 -6.34 3.07 -3.42
N VAL A 159 -7.46 3.09 -2.70
CA VAL A 159 -8.33 4.25 -2.58
C VAL A 159 -8.65 4.42 -1.10
N SER A 160 -8.58 5.63 -0.59
CA SER A 160 -9.05 5.96 0.74
C SER A 160 -10.50 6.42 0.71
N LEU A 161 -11.23 6.02 1.74
CA LEU A 161 -12.64 6.30 1.93
C LEU A 161 -12.88 6.96 3.29
N PHE A 162 -14.06 7.53 3.43
CA PHE A 162 -14.60 7.95 4.71
C PHE A 162 -15.52 6.85 5.25
N TYR A 163 -15.07 6.20 6.33
CA TYR A 163 -15.84 5.18 7.03
C TYR A 163 -16.65 5.78 8.16
N TYR A 164 -17.80 5.18 8.45
CA TYR A 164 -18.68 5.60 9.53
C TYR A 164 -19.36 4.41 10.20
N ASN A 165 -19.68 4.55 11.48
CA ASN A 165 -20.52 3.62 12.21
C ASN A 165 -21.98 3.91 11.88
N LYS A 166 -22.69 2.93 11.30
CA LYS A 166 -24.09 3.06 10.85
C LYS A 166 -25.03 3.33 12.00
N ASP A 167 -24.82 2.69 13.15
CA ASP A 167 -25.70 2.85 14.30
C ASP A 167 -25.65 4.29 14.82
N VAL A 168 -24.45 4.88 14.91
CA VAL A 168 -24.27 6.28 15.29
C VAL A 168 -24.91 7.22 14.25
N PHE A 169 -24.73 6.94 12.95
CA PHE A 169 -25.30 7.76 11.89
C PHE A 169 -26.82 7.71 11.86
N GLU A 170 -27.42 6.56 12.13
CA GLU A 170 -28.87 6.38 12.23
C GLU A 170 -29.43 7.09 13.48
N GLU A 171 -28.76 6.96 14.64
CA GLU A 171 -29.16 7.61 15.89
C GLU A 171 -29.20 9.14 15.75
N HIS A 172 -28.21 9.73 15.06
CA HIS A 172 -28.09 11.19 14.88
C HIS A 172 -28.80 11.70 13.62
N GLY A 173 -29.32 10.81 12.77
CA GLY A 173 -30.02 11.18 11.54
C GLY A 173 -29.10 11.82 10.48
N PHE A 174 -27.83 11.46 10.44
CA PHE A 174 -26.90 11.97 9.46
C PHE A 174 -27.22 11.42 8.07
N ARG A 175 -27.19 12.31 7.07
CA ARG A 175 -27.33 11.91 5.67
C ARG A 175 -26.13 11.06 5.22
N ILE A 176 -26.32 10.24 4.20
CA ILE A 176 -25.21 9.52 3.55
C ILE A 176 -25.12 10.05 2.12
N PRO A 177 -23.97 10.64 1.71
CA PRO A 177 -23.76 11.08 0.34
C PRO A 177 -23.94 9.94 -0.66
N GLU A 178 -24.82 10.12 -1.66
CA GLU A 178 -25.06 9.13 -2.72
C GLU A 178 -24.22 9.40 -3.96
N GLU A 179 -23.92 10.68 -4.22
CA GLU A 179 -23.11 11.13 -5.35
C GLU A 179 -21.87 11.87 -4.85
N ILE A 180 -20.81 11.91 -5.69
CA ILE A 180 -19.56 12.53 -5.31
C ILE A 180 -19.69 14.04 -5.03
N ASP A 181 -20.60 14.71 -5.72
CA ASP A 181 -20.87 16.14 -5.53
C ASP A 181 -21.53 16.43 -4.18
N ASP A 182 -22.24 15.44 -3.62
CA ASP A 182 -22.86 15.49 -2.29
C ASP A 182 -21.91 15.15 -1.14
N ALA A 183 -20.65 14.83 -1.43
CA ALA A 183 -19.68 14.53 -0.39
C ALA A 183 -19.65 15.61 0.70
N TYR A 184 -19.49 15.17 1.94
CA TYR A 184 -19.34 16.09 3.07
C TYR A 184 -18.22 17.08 2.83
N THR A 185 -18.36 18.27 3.38
CA THR A 185 -17.23 19.16 3.62
C THR A 185 -16.51 18.76 4.90
N LEU A 186 -15.24 19.10 5.04
CA LEU A 186 -14.49 18.88 6.27
C LEU A 186 -15.13 19.62 7.48
N ASP A 187 -15.75 20.78 7.22
CA ASP A 187 -16.44 21.55 8.24
C ASP A 187 -17.74 20.84 8.70
N GLU A 188 -18.50 20.20 7.80
CA GLU A 188 -19.63 19.34 8.21
C GLU A 188 -19.15 18.15 9.06
N VAL A 189 -18.07 17.47 8.64
CA VAL A 189 -17.49 16.37 9.42
C VAL A 189 -17.02 16.82 10.80
N TYR A 190 -16.50 18.03 10.92
CA TYR A 190 -16.11 18.60 12.20
C TYR A 190 -17.34 18.81 13.14
N GLU A 191 -18.44 19.36 12.64
CA GLU A 191 -19.65 19.52 13.45
C GLU A 191 -20.26 18.16 13.82
N MET A 192 -20.28 17.19 12.90
CA MET A 192 -20.70 15.82 13.20
C MET A 192 -19.83 15.20 14.30
N ALA A 193 -18.51 15.36 14.21
CA ALA A 193 -17.58 14.84 15.22
C ALA A 193 -17.85 15.42 16.60
N LYS A 194 -18.18 16.71 16.68
CA LYS A 194 -18.58 17.35 17.97
C LYS A 194 -19.86 16.77 18.53
N GLU A 195 -20.84 16.53 17.67
CA GLU A 195 -22.16 16.03 18.07
C GLU A 195 -22.08 14.61 18.64
N VAL A 196 -21.25 13.74 18.04
CA VAL A 196 -21.17 12.31 18.42
C VAL A 196 -20.10 11.99 19.47
N SER A 197 -19.19 12.92 19.79
CA SER A 197 -18.11 12.66 20.74
C SER A 197 -18.65 12.51 22.17
N THR A 198 -18.18 11.46 22.84
CA THR A 198 -18.45 11.16 24.24
C THR A 198 -17.14 10.92 24.99
N PRO A 199 -17.14 10.76 26.33
CA PRO A 199 -15.93 10.37 27.07
C PRO A 199 -15.34 9.03 26.63
N GLU A 200 -16.16 8.12 26.06
CA GLU A 200 -15.80 6.75 25.67
C GLU A 200 -15.48 6.61 24.18
N MET A 201 -15.94 7.55 23.34
CA MET A 201 -15.84 7.50 21.89
C MET A 201 -15.51 8.87 21.32
N VAL A 202 -14.39 8.99 20.59
CA VAL A 202 -14.09 10.20 19.81
C VAL A 202 -14.95 10.28 18.56
N GLY A 203 -15.22 11.49 18.09
CA GLY A 203 -16.03 11.69 16.90
C GLY A 203 -15.41 11.10 15.64
N ILE A 204 -14.07 11.16 15.53
CA ILE A 204 -13.39 10.71 14.31
C ILE A 204 -12.00 10.18 14.59
N LYS A 205 -11.62 9.12 13.86
CA LYS A 205 -10.26 8.66 13.70
C LYS A 205 -9.63 9.36 12.50
N ILE A 206 -8.53 10.04 12.73
CA ILE A 206 -7.69 10.62 11.67
C ILE A 206 -6.35 9.88 11.69
N ILE A 207 -5.85 9.49 10.51
CA ILE A 207 -4.57 8.81 10.40
C ILE A 207 -3.44 9.72 10.90
N MET A 208 -2.64 9.19 11.84
CA MET A 208 -1.51 9.91 12.43
C MET A 208 -0.25 9.06 12.37
N ASP A 209 -0.13 8.21 11.34
CA ASP A 209 1.09 7.45 11.09
C ASP A 209 2.28 8.38 10.89
N LYS A 210 3.41 8.01 11.43
CA LYS A 210 4.64 8.79 11.25
C LYS A 210 5.20 8.59 9.84
N GLY A 211 5.60 9.70 9.19
CA GLY A 211 6.23 9.67 7.88
C GLY A 211 5.25 9.54 6.72
N GLU A 212 5.53 8.62 5.80
CA GLU A 212 4.80 8.46 4.54
C GLU A 212 3.29 8.20 4.72
N GLY A 213 2.91 7.35 5.66
CA GLY A 213 1.51 7.00 5.90
C GLY A 213 0.64 8.21 6.26
N MET A 214 1.19 9.18 7.02
CA MET A 214 0.47 10.41 7.34
C MET A 214 0.28 11.29 6.09
N ILE A 215 1.31 11.45 5.27
CA ILE A 215 1.21 12.21 4.01
C ILE A 215 0.22 11.54 3.07
N TYR A 216 0.30 10.22 2.90
CA TYR A 216 -0.65 9.46 2.10
C TYR A 216 -2.09 9.69 2.56
N GLY A 217 -2.37 9.61 3.87
CA GLY A 217 -3.72 9.75 4.40
C GLY A 217 -4.28 11.18 4.35
N LEU A 218 -3.42 12.21 4.49
CA LEU A 218 -3.87 13.59 4.63
C LEU A 218 -3.74 14.42 3.34
N SER A 219 -2.83 14.07 2.41
CA SER A 219 -2.65 14.86 1.18
C SER A 219 -3.94 15.09 0.38
N PRO A 220 -4.91 14.15 0.30
CA PRO A 220 -6.16 14.40 -0.39
C PRO A 220 -6.95 15.60 0.12
N LEU A 221 -6.88 15.87 1.42
CA LEU A 221 -7.56 17.02 2.03
C LEU A 221 -6.89 18.34 1.64
N PHE A 222 -5.56 18.34 1.54
CA PHE A 222 -4.81 19.50 1.05
C PHE A 222 -5.04 19.72 -0.44
N ASP A 223 -4.99 18.67 -1.26
CA ASP A 223 -5.23 18.75 -2.69
C ASP A 223 -6.66 19.21 -2.99
N SER A 224 -7.66 18.72 -2.25
CA SER A 224 -9.05 19.19 -2.32
C SER A 224 -9.18 20.69 -2.03
N ALA A 225 -8.37 21.22 -1.11
CA ALA A 225 -8.32 22.66 -0.81
C ALA A 225 -7.60 23.49 -1.89
N GLY A 226 -7.02 22.85 -2.91
CA GLY A 226 -6.11 23.49 -3.86
C GLY A 226 -4.81 23.95 -3.23
N ALA A 227 -4.30 23.16 -2.28
CA ALA A 227 -3.10 23.40 -1.49
C ALA A 227 -2.12 22.21 -1.63
N PRO A 228 -1.60 21.92 -2.84
CA PRO A 228 -0.68 20.79 -3.01
C PRO A 228 0.55 20.96 -2.13
N LEU A 229 1.07 19.88 -1.60
CA LEU A 229 2.18 19.89 -0.64
C LEU A 229 3.54 20.12 -1.31
N VAL A 230 3.62 19.84 -2.63
CA VAL A 230 4.82 20.05 -3.46
C VAL A 230 4.42 20.58 -4.83
N SER A 231 5.38 21.11 -5.60
CA SER A 231 5.19 21.46 -7.00
C SER A 231 4.83 20.23 -7.85
N GLU A 232 4.18 20.41 -8.99
CA GLU A 232 3.76 19.35 -9.91
C GLU A 232 4.93 18.44 -10.33
N ASP A 233 6.13 19.01 -10.50
CA ASP A 233 7.35 18.26 -10.82
C ASP A 233 8.06 17.66 -9.60
N GLY A 234 7.50 17.83 -8.39
CA GLY A 234 8.05 17.34 -7.13
C GLY A 234 9.33 18.02 -6.65
N SER A 235 9.80 19.08 -7.34
CA SER A 235 11.10 19.71 -7.09
C SER A 235 11.11 20.71 -5.94
N LYS A 236 9.93 21.21 -5.52
CA LYS A 236 9.78 22.26 -4.52
C LYS A 236 8.67 21.93 -3.53
N ALA A 237 8.97 22.08 -2.25
CA ALA A 237 7.98 22.09 -1.17
C ALA A 237 7.72 23.53 -0.64
N ASP A 238 8.75 24.40 -0.68
CA ASP A 238 8.62 25.79 -0.27
C ASP A 238 7.68 26.57 -1.19
N GLY A 239 6.72 27.28 -0.59
CA GLY A 239 5.63 27.95 -1.29
C GLY A 239 4.41 27.05 -1.57
N TYR A 240 4.51 25.77 -1.28
CA TYR A 240 3.44 24.77 -1.40
C TYR A 240 2.97 24.30 -0.02
N ILE A 241 3.76 23.49 0.68
CA ILE A 241 3.40 23.00 2.01
C ILE A 241 3.18 24.12 3.04
N ASN A 242 3.84 25.23 2.88
CA ASN A 242 3.73 26.45 3.72
C ASN A 242 2.89 27.56 3.06
N SER A 243 2.10 27.26 2.02
CA SER A 243 1.15 28.20 1.45
C SER A 243 0.06 28.58 2.44
N GLU A 244 -0.58 29.74 2.24
CA GLU A 244 -1.69 30.18 3.09
C GLU A 244 -2.80 29.12 3.18
N LYS A 245 -3.20 28.55 2.04
CA LYS A 245 -4.19 27.47 1.99
C LYS A 245 -3.76 26.20 2.71
N SER A 246 -2.48 25.83 2.63
CA SER A 246 -1.96 24.68 3.36
C SER A 246 -2.02 24.92 4.88
N VAL A 247 -1.66 26.11 5.33
CA VAL A 247 -1.74 26.51 6.75
C VAL A 247 -3.19 26.52 7.21
N GLU A 248 -4.13 27.06 6.42
CA GLU A 248 -5.56 27.03 6.73
C GLU A 248 -6.11 25.60 6.84
N THR A 249 -5.74 24.72 5.90
CA THR A 249 -6.15 23.32 5.91
C THR A 249 -5.60 22.60 7.15
N ALA A 250 -4.31 22.80 7.45
CA ALA A 250 -3.71 22.25 8.66
C ALA A 250 -4.40 22.76 9.93
N ALA A 251 -4.76 24.05 9.99
CA ALA A 251 -5.48 24.63 11.11
C ALA A 251 -6.90 24.05 11.29
N LYS A 252 -7.60 23.72 10.19
CA LYS A 252 -8.88 23.00 10.27
C LYS A 252 -8.71 21.60 10.86
N LEU A 253 -7.69 20.86 10.44
CA LEU A 253 -7.38 19.54 10.99
C LEU A 253 -6.96 19.61 12.45
N GLN A 254 -6.17 20.63 12.84
CA GLN A 254 -5.70 20.84 14.20
C GLN A 254 -6.87 20.96 15.20
N LYS A 255 -8.00 21.57 14.80
CA LYS A 255 -9.18 21.74 15.67
C LYS A 255 -9.74 20.41 16.18
N PHE A 256 -9.72 19.34 15.37
CA PHE A 256 -10.18 18.02 15.82
C PHE A 256 -9.39 17.52 17.02
N PHE A 257 -8.09 17.81 17.07
CA PHE A 257 -7.22 17.39 18.16
C PHE A 257 -7.31 18.34 19.36
N ASP A 258 -7.34 19.65 19.12
CA ASP A 258 -7.44 20.68 20.18
C ASP A 258 -8.73 20.50 20.99
N GLU A 259 -9.82 20.13 20.33
CA GLU A 259 -11.13 19.90 20.95
C GLU A 259 -11.36 18.42 21.35
N LYS A 260 -10.35 17.57 21.21
CA LYS A 260 -10.39 16.14 21.58
C LYS A 260 -11.48 15.34 20.83
N LEU A 261 -11.80 15.77 19.62
CA LEU A 261 -12.71 15.04 18.72
C LEU A 261 -12.00 13.89 17.98
N ALA A 262 -10.67 13.90 17.98
CA ALA A 262 -9.80 12.85 17.47
C ALA A 262 -8.63 12.60 18.43
N ASN A 263 -8.15 11.37 18.51
CA ASN A 263 -6.95 11.03 19.26
C ASN A 263 -5.69 11.32 18.43
N ILE A 264 -4.69 11.94 19.05
CA ILE A 264 -3.40 12.21 18.40
C ILE A 264 -2.56 10.94 18.21
N ASP A 265 -2.83 9.90 18.98
CA ASP A 265 -2.20 8.58 18.89
C ASP A 265 -3.29 7.49 18.88
N PRO A 266 -4.06 7.38 17.79
CA PRO A 266 -5.16 6.43 17.70
C PRO A 266 -4.64 5.00 17.68
N THR A 267 -5.34 4.09 18.35
CA THR A 267 -5.03 2.66 18.22
C THR A 267 -5.32 2.17 16.80
N PRO A 268 -4.63 1.15 16.30
CA PRO A 268 -4.89 0.60 14.96
C PRO A 268 -6.36 0.23 14.74
N THR A 269 -7.02 -0.30 15.77
CA THR A 269 -8.41 -0.79 15.74
C THR A 269 -9.43 0.18 16.35
N GLU A 270 -9.09 1.45 16.57
CA GLU A 270 -9.95 2.42 17.27
C GLU A 270 -11.37 2.52 16.68
N PHE A 271 -11.49 2.54 15.34
CA PHE A 271 -12.78 2.55 14.66
C PHE A 271 -13.47 1.18 14.79
N GLN A 272 -12.74 0.09 14.60
CA GLN A 272 -13.26 -1.27 14.69
C GLN A 272 -13.74 -1.61 16.11
N ASP A 273 -13.07 -1.07 17.13
CA ASP A 273 -13.44 -1.20 18.54
C ASP A 273 -14.58 -0.24 18.94
N GLN A 274 -15.17 0.49 17.99
CA GLN A 274 -16.24 1.46 18.18
C GLN A 274 -15.86 2.59 19.16
N LYS A 275 -14.57 2.93 19.22
CA LYS A 275 -14.03 4.06 20.00
C LYS A 275 -13.90 5.34 19.17
N ALA A 276 -14.20 5.26 17.88
CA ALA A 276 -14.36 6.39 16.98
C ALA A 276 -15.61 6.18 16.13
N ALA A 277 -16.45 7.20 16.01
CA ALA A 277 -17.68 7.12 15.22
C ALA A 277 -17.44 7.16 13.72
N MET A 278 -16.36 7.83 13.29
CA MET A 278 -15.98 8.02 11.91
C MET A 278 -14.49 7.75 11.73
N TRP A 279 -14.07 7.49 10.48
CA TRP A 279 -12.66 7.33 10.13
C TRP A 279 -12.36 7.95 8.76
N ILE A 280 -11.51 8.96 8.74
CA ILE A 280 -11.05 9.61 7.51
C ILE A 280 -9.78 8.92 6.99
N ALA A 281 -9.71 8.75 5.67
CA ALA A 281 -8.56 8.17 4.96
C ALA A 281 -8.24 6.69 5.27
N GLY A 282 -9.23 5.90 5.66
CA GLY A 282 -9.09 4.44 5.71
C GLY A 282 -9.08 3.83 4.30
N ASN A 283 -8.11 2.97 4.00
CA ASN A 283 -8.02 2.28 2.70
C ASN A 283 -9.12 1.22 2.52
N THR A 284 -9.44 0.90 1.27
CA THR A 284 -10.47 -0.10 0.91
C THR A 284 -10.19 -1.50 1.47
N ASN A 285 -8.93 -1.90 1.65
CA ASN A 285 -8.57 -3.17 2.25
C ASN A 285 -9.04 -3.34 3.70
N GLN A 286 -9.40 -2.24 4.38
CA GLN A 286 -9.99 -2.30 5.72
C GLN A 286 -11.34 -3.04 5.72
N MET A 287 -12.07 -3.03 4.61
CA MET A 287 -13.35 -3.73 4.49
C MET A 287 -13.22 -5.24 4.78
N VAL A 288 -12.13 -5.87 4.34
CA VAL A 288 -11.86 -7.29 4.63
C VAL A 288 -11.51 -7.50 6.10
N GLN A 289 -10.81 -6.53 6.72
CA GLN A 289 -10.47 -6.61 8.14
C GLN A 289 -11.69 -6.44 9.04
N PHE A 290 -12.70 -5.66 8.61
CA PHE A 290 -13.94 -5.45 9.38
C PHE A 290 -14.74 -6.74 9.56
N GLU A 291 -14.55 -7.75 8.73
CA GLU A 291 -15.17 -9.07 8.92
C GLU A 291 -14.78 -9.75 10.25
N GLN A 292 -13.66 -9.35 10.85
CA GLN A 292 -13.22 -9.82 12.16
C GLN A 292 -13.92 -9.11 13.34
N PHE A 293 -14.74 -8.08 13.04
CA PHE A 293 -15.47 -7.26 14.03
C PHE A 293 -16.98 -7.32 13.75
N PRO A 294 -17.64 -8.45 14.07
CA PRO A 294 -19.03 -8.70 13.68
C PRO A 294 -20.05 -7.74 14.32
N ASP A 295 -19.67 -7.08 15.42
CA ASP A 295 -20.52 -6.13 16.12
C ASP A 295 -20.37 -4.70 15.57
N LEU A 296 -19.46 -4.47 14.62
CA LEU A 296 -19.28 -3.19 13.95
C LEU A 296 -20.22 -3.11 12.74
N HIS A 297 -21.25 -2.31 12.82
CA HIS A 297 -22.09 -1.95 11.68
C HIS A 297 -21.52 -0.73 10.97
N TRP A 298 -20.73 -0.97 9.94
CA TRP A 298 -19.98 0.09 9.24
C TRP A 298 -20.58 0.42 7.87
N GLY A 299 -20.31 1.64 7.42
CA GLY A 299 -20.51 2.10 6.06
C GLY A 299 -19.31 2.86 5.55
N ALA A 300 -19.27 3.10 4.24
CA ALA A 300 -18.24 3.91 3.62
C ALA A 300 -18.86 4.84 2.57
N THR A 301 -18.27 6.02 2.42
CA THR A 301 -18.64 7.00 1.42
C THR A 301 -17.40 7.77 0.97
N TYR A 302 -17.58 8.84 0.19
CA TYR A 302 -16.50 9.66 -0.35
C TYR A 302 -15.74 10.38 0.76
N LEU A 303 -14.43 10.59 0.57
CA LEU A 303 -13.68 11.47 1.44
C LEU A 303 -14.30 12.87 1.49
N PRO A 304 -14.23 13.56 2.64
CA PRO A 304 -14.74 14.93 2.71
C PRO A 304 -13.90 15.87 1.83
N LYS A 305 -14.57 16.81 1.21
CA LYS A 305 -13.92 17.90 0.48
C LYS A 305 -13.54 19.03 1.44
N THR A 306 -12.35 19.59 1.22
CA THR A 306 -11.86 20.79 1.92
C THR A 306 -12.02 22.03 1.07
N GLY A 307 -12.13 21.86 -0.24
CA GLY A 307 -12.43 22.87 -1.26
C GLY A 307 -13.62 22.45 -2.12
N ASP A 308 -13.52 22.64 -3.43
CA ASP A 308 -14.66 22.50 -4.34
C ASP A 308 -14.93 21.07 -4.80
N HIS A 309 -13.97 20.16 -4.65
CA HIS A 309 -14.06 18.78 -5.16
C HIS A 309 -13.46 17.76 -4.22
N VAL A 310 -13.91 16.52 -4.35
CA VAL A 310 -13.34 15.39 -3.63
C VAL A 310 -12.03 14.97 -4.29
N VAL A 311 -11.02 14.73 -3.48
CA VAL A 311 -9.78 14.07 -3.89
C VAL A 311 -9.63 12.80 -3.04
N SER A 312 -9.22 11.71 -3.66
CA SER A 312 -8.77 10.51 -2.95
C SER A 312 -7.34 10.21 -3.38
N ASN A 313 -6.55 9.72 -2.46
CA ASN A 313 -5.25 9.19 -2.80
C ASN A 313 -5.41 7.92 -3.66
N CYS A 314 -4.41 7.67 -4.46
CA CYS A 314 -4.17 6.39 -5.10
C CYS A 314 -2.74 5.96 -4.78
N GLY A 315 -2.50 4.67 -4.72
CA GLY A 315 -1.19 4.15 -4.39
C GLY A 315 -1.21 2.65 -4.57
N SER A 316 -0.90 2.21 -5.78
CA SER A 316 -0.93 0.81 -6.12
C SER A 316 0.36 0.10 -5.71
N TRP A 317 0.25 -1.20 -5.47
CA TRP A 317 1.39 -2.11 -5.48
C TRP A 317 1.64 -2.60 -6.90
N THR A 318 2.91 -2.66 -7.29
CA THR A 318 3.32 -2.92 -8.66
C THR A 318 4.36 -4.02 -8.73
N LEU A 319 4.53 -4.62 -9.91
CA LEU A 319 5.63 -5.52 -10.24
C LEU A 319 6.54 -4.86 -11.26
N GLY A 320 7.84 -4.84 -10.99
CA GLY A 320 8.88 -4.38 -11.90
C GLY A 320 9.94 -5.44 -12.16
N ILE A 321 10.64 -5.35 -13.29
CA ILE A 321 11.77 -6.20 -13.63
C ILE A 321 13.04 -5.56 -13.07
N SER A 322 13.84 -6.33 -12.33
CA SER A 322 15.08 -5.82 -11.75
C SER A 322 16.20 -5.69 -12.78
N LYS A 323 17.18 -4.85 -12.50
CA LYS A 323 18.40 -4.70 -13.32
C LYS A 323 19.25 -5.96 -13.39
N ASP A 324 19.14 -6.85 -12.41
CA ASP A 324 19.94 -8.08 -12.32
C ASP A 324 19.29 -9.27 -13.04
N CYS A 325 18.04 -9.10 -13.56
CA CYS A 325 17.34 -10.11 -14.34
C CYS A 325 18.11 -10.49 -15.59
N LYS A 326 18.35 -11.79 -15.78
CA LYS A 326 19.09 -12.34 -16.94
C LYS A 326 18.20 -12.72 -18.12
N ALA A 327 16.88 -12.82 -17.89
CA ALA A 327 15.91 -13.24 -18.89
C ALA A 327 14.66 -12.31 -18.89
N PRO A 328 14.81 -11.02 -19.25
CA PRO A 328 13.74 -10.05 -19.14
C PRO A 328 12.49 -10.42 -19.94
N ASP A 329 12.63 -11.10 -21.09
CA ASP A 329 11.49 -11.59 -21.87
C ASP A 329 10.65 -12.61 -21.08
N ALA A 330 11.30 -13.54 -20.36
CA ALA A 330 10.60 -14.52 -19.52
C ALA A 330 10.00 -13.85 -18.27
N ALA A 331 10.74 -12.96 -17.64
CA ALA A 331 10.27 -12.19 -16.50
C ALA A 331 9.02 -11.35 -16.84
N TYR A 332 8.99 -10.74 -18.05
CA TYR A 332 7.81 -10.00 -18.49
C TYR A 332 6.59 -10.91 -18.70
N VAL A 333 6.77 -12.14 -19.21
CA VAL A 333 5.65 -13.11 -19.32
C VAL A 333 5.05 -13.41 -17.93
N ALA A 334 5.90 -13.59 -16.92
CA ALA A 334 5.44 -13.80 -15.56
C ALA A 334 4.79 -12.52 -14.98
N LEU A 335 5.39 -11.36 -15.18
CA LEU A 335 4.86 -10.08 -14.75
C LEU A 335 3.46 -9.83 -15.33
N GLU A 336 3.28 -9.97 -16.64
CA GLU A 336 1.99 -9.78 -17.31
C GLU A 336 0.95 -10.79 -16.81
N PHE A 337 1.35 -12.05 -16.59
CA PHE A 337 0.45 -13.05 -16.02
C PHE A 337 0.00 -12.70 -14.61
N MET A 338 0.92 -12.26 -13.76
CA MET A 338 0.64 -11.89 -12.37
C MET A 338 -0.13 -10.57 -12.24
N THR A 339 -0.21 -9.77 -13.31
CA THR A 339 -0.89 -8.45 -13.32
C THR A 339 -2.02 -8.35 -14.34
N ASN A 340 -2.43 -9.46 -14.97
CA ASN A 340 -3.55 -9.47 -15.92
C ASN A 340 -4.90 -9.29 -15.21
N SER A 341 -5.97 -9.15 -16.00
CA SER A 341 -7.33 -8.95 -15.51
C SER A 341 -7.79 -10.01 -14.50
N GLU A 342 -7.50 -11.28 -14.76
CA GLU A 342 -7.87 -12.39 -13.87
C GLU A 342 -7.14 -12.31 -12.54
N SER A 343 -5.83 -12.05 -12.56
CA SER A 343 -5.00 -11.92 -11.37
C SER A 343 -5.43 -10.73 -10.52
N THR A 344 -5.59 -9.55 -11.15
CA THR A 344 -5.99 -8.33 -10.43
C THR A 344 -7.40 -8.44 -9.86
N ARG A 345 -8.32 -9.15 -10.53
CA ARG A 345 -9.66 -9.46 -9.98
C ARG A 345 -9.55 -10.35 -8.74
N LEU A 346 -8.79 -11.44 -8.80
CA LEU A 346 -8.59 -12.34 -7.66
C LEU A 346 -8.00 -11.59 -6.45
N TYR A 347 -6.99 -10.75 -6.69
CA TYR A 347 -6.39 -9.93 -5.64
C TYR A 347 -7.38 -8.95 -5.02
N GLY A 348 -8.26 -8.39 -5.85
CA GLY A 348 -9.34 -7.52 -5.36
C GLY A 348 -10.36 -8.27 -4.50
N GLU A 349 -10.74 -9.48 -4.90
CA GLU A 349 -11.68 -10.33 -4.15
C GLU A 349 -11.11 -10.76 -2.79
N VAL A 350 -9.83 -11.10 -2.74
CA VAL A 350 -9.16 -11.59 -1.52
C VAL A 350 -8.71 -10.45 -0.62
N GLY A 351 -8.11 -9.42 -1.20
CA GLY A 351 -7.45 -8.33 -0.45
C GLY A 351 -8.32 -7.10 -0.21
N GLY A 352 -9.49 -7.00 -0.86
CA GLY A 352 -10.36 -5.81 -0.75
C GLY A 352 -9.84 -4.59 -1.50
N TYR A 353 -8.83 -4.74 -2.35
CA TYR A 353 -8.29 -3.66 -3.16
C TYR A 353 -9.02 -3.55 -4.50
N PRO A 354 -9.22 -2.32 -5.04
CA PRO A 354 -9.67 -2.16 -6.41
C PRO A 354 -8.69 -2.83 -7.39
N PRO A 355 -9.18 -3.57 -8.41
CA PRO A 355 -8.32 -4.11 -9.46
C PRO A 355 -7.62 -3.01 -10.25
N ALA A 356 -6.37 -3.26 -10.70
CA ALA A 356 -5.60 -2.32 -11.50
C ALA A 356 -5.94 -2.35 -13.01
N ARG A 357 -6.89 -3.21 -13.44
CA ARG A 357 -7.31 -3.40 -14.83
C ARG A 357 -8.80 -3.05 -14.99
N LYS A 358 -9.14 -2.29 -16.04
CA LYS A 358 -10.54 -1.94 -16.36
C LYS A 358 -11.40 -3.16 -16.64
N SER A 359 -10.87 -4.12 -17.41
CA SER A 359 -11.55 -5.38 -17.73
C SER A 359 -11.84 -6.26 -16.51
N ALA A 360 -11.11 -6.09 -15.41
CA ALA A 360 -11.39 -6.79 -14.16
C ALA A 360 -12.67 -6.32 -13.48
N TYR A 361 -13.07 -5.05 -13.67
CA TYR A 361 -14.33 -4.51 -13.14
C TYR A 361 -15.55 -5.00 -13.90
N GLU A 362 -15.44 -5.21 -15.22
CA GLU A 362 -16.54 -5.65 -16.07
C GLU A 362 -17.08 -7.03 -15.64
N ASN A 363 -16.20 -7.88 -15.13
CA ASN A 363 -16.48 -9.24 -14.69
C ASN A 363 -16.71 -9.38 -13.18
N ASN A 364 -16.57 -8.30 -12.41
CA ASN A 364 -16.71 -8.34 -10.95
C ASN A 364 -18.11 -7.88 -10.54
N LYS A 365 -18.93 -8.82 -10.03
CA LYS A 365 -20.29 -8.50 -9.51
C LYS A 365 -20.25 -7.54 -8.32
N GLN A 366 -19.19 -7.58 -7.52
CA GLN A 366 -19.03 -6.72 -6.34
C GLN A 366 -18.72 -5.26 -6.69
N SER A 367 -18.05 -5.00 -7.83
CA SER A 367 -17.73 -3.64 -8.27
C SER A 367 -18.90 -2.87 -8.87
N ARG A 368 -20.02 -3.57 -9.18
CA ARG A 368 -21.22 -2.96 -9.79
C ARG A 368 -22.23 -2.47 -8.74
N GLU A 369 -22.09 -2.86 -7.49
CA GLU A 369 -22.93 -2.34 -6.42
C GLU A 369 -22.24 -1.13 -5.77
N PRO A 370 -22.95 -0.02 -5.56
CA PRO A 370 -22.47 1.08 -4.72
C PRO A 370 -22.01 0.51 -3.37
N ILE A 371 -20.91 1.03 -2.83
CA ILE A 371 -20.31 0.62 -1.56
C ILE A 371 -21.37 0.52 -0.44
N GLN A 372 -22.45 1.29 -0.55
CA GLN A 372 -23.56 1.33 0.39
C GLN A 372 -24.54 0.12 0.31
N ARG A 373 -24.49 -0.67 -0.78
CA ARG A 373 -25.44 -1.76 -1.04
C ARG A 373 -24.88 -3.17 -0.94
N ARG A 374 -23.67 -3.35 -0.36
CA ARG A 374 -23.20 -4.71 -0.11
C ARG A 374 -24.12 -5.39 0.89
N PRO A 375 -24.73 -6.55 0.55
CA PRO A 375 -25.54 -7.30 1.50
C PRO A 375 -24.68 -7.72 2.68
N GLU A 376 -25.29 -7.75 3.87
CA GLU A 376 -24.66 -8.32 5.05
C GLU A 376 -24.08 -9.70 4.73
N PRO A 377 -22.88 -10.04 5.21
CA PRO A 377 -22.29 -11.35 4.96
C PRO A 377 -23.22 -12.42 5.50
N THR A 378 -23.86 -13.16 4.61
CA THR A 378 -24.65 -14.34 4.99
C THR A 378 -23.70 -15.32 5.65
N ARG A 379 -23.85 -15.50 6.97
CA ARG A 379 -23.19 -16.57 7.74
C ARG A 379 -23.28 -17.89 6.98
N LYS A 380 -22.20 -18.35 6.40
CA LYS A 380 -21.83 -19.76 6.21
C LYS A 380 -20.45 -19.89 5.55
N ALA A 381 -19.42 -20.00 6.36
CA ALA A 381 -18.26 -20.84 6.09
C ALA A 381 -17.67 -21.23 7.44
N SER A 382 -18.11 -22.33 7.99
CA SER A 382 -17.39 -23.08 9.01
C SER A 382 -16.18 -23.72 8.31
N TYR A 383 -15.00 -23.26 8.63
CA TYR A 383 -13.77 -24.00 8.34
C TYR A 383 -13.53 -25.00 9.46
N PRO A 384 -13.11 -26.24 9.12
CA PRO A 384 -12.79 -27.27 10.10
C PRO A 384 -11.52 -26.97 10.88
#